data_f8464c96a70e0fca9324065e3531bfac
#
_entry.id   f8464c96a70e0fca9324065e3531bfac
#
_cell.length_a   1.000
_cell.length_b   1.000
_cell.length_c   1.000
_cell.angle_alpha   90.00
_cell.angle_beta   90.00
_cell.angle_gamma   90.00
#
_symmetry.space_group_name_H-M   'P 1'
#
loop_
_entity.id
_entity.type
_entity.pdbx_description
1 polymer ?
#
loop_
_entity_poly.entity_id
_entity_poly.type
_entity_poly.pdbx_seq_one_letter_code
_entity_poly.pdbx_strand_id
1 'polypeptide(L)'
;MKIVFVCTGNTCRSPLAESIAKQLMPDFEIVSRGLMAQEGQPISSHSRELLQRHELPIPNGAQLFDAGDAEADLILTMTTAHRQMIQAMYGPQVNVYALNDYVDEDLPVDDPYGGQYETYEQVFEQLTRMIDKLKSKLVTE
;
A
#
# COMPACT_ATOMS: atom_id res chain seq x y z
N MET A 1 -12.76 1.60 -10.50
CA MET A 1 -11.38 1.05 -10.53
C MET A 1 -11.03 0.50 -9.16
N LYS A 2 -10.45 -0.68 -9.14
CA LYS A 2 -9.97 -1.31 -7.90
C LYS A 2 -8.45 -1.25 -7.84
N ILE A 3 -7.92 -0.71 -6.74
CA ILE A 3 -6.47 -0.58 -6.50
C ILE A 3 -6.11 -1.38 -5.26
N VAL A 4 -5.06 -2.21 -5.37
CA VAL A 4 -4.56 -3.01 -4.24
C VAL A 4 -3.15 -2.55 -3.91
N PHE A 5 -2.93 -2.11 -2.66
CA PHE A 5 -1.59 -1.81 -2.16
C PHE A 5 -1.02 -3.04 -1.47
N VAL A 6 0.23 -3.37 -1.74
CA VAL A 6 0.83 -4.62 -1.27
C VAL A 6 2.17 -4.39 -0.58
N CYS A 7 2.32 -4.97 0.61
CA CYS A 7 3.61 -5.07 1.28
C CYS A 7 3.79 -6.51 1.78
N THR A 8 4.73 -6.74 2.68
CA THR A 8 4.98 -8.10 3.17
C THR A 8 3.88 -8.59 4.09
N GLY A 9 3.68 -7.91 5.22
CA GLY A 9 2.79 -8.38 6.28
C GLY A 9 1.42 -7.75 6.33
N ASN A 10 1.19 -6.70 5.55
CA ASN A 10 -0.05 -5.92 5.56
C ASN A 10 -0.35 -5.32 6.94
N THR A 11 0.70 -4.95 7.67
CA THR A 11 0.54 -4.36 9.00
C THR A 11 1.18 -2.99 9.15
N CYS A 12 2.07 -2.60 8.24
CA CYS A 12 2.78 -1.31 8.34
C CYS A 12 2.50 -0.41 7.14
N ARG A 13 3.17 -0.67 6.02
CA ARG A 13 3.15 0.24 4.86
C ARG A 13 1.84 0.23 4.09
N SER A 14 1.35 -0.96 3.71
CA SER A 14 0.16 -1.01 2.87
C SER A 14 -1.10 -0.54 3.58
N PRO A 15 -1.29 -0.77 4.90
CA PRO A 15 -2.44 -0.17 5.57
C PRO A 15 -2.42 1.35 5.59
N LEU A 16 -1.23 1.95 5.74
CA LEU A 16 -1.10 3.41 5.66
C LEU A 16 -1.48 3.90 4.27
N ALA A 17 -0.96 3.24 3.24
CA ALA A 17 -1.26 3.60 1.86
C ALA A 17 -2.74 3.49 1.56
N GLU A 18 -3.38 2.43 2.02
CA GLU A 18 -4.81 2.23 1.82
C GLU A 18 -5.62 3.40 2.39
N SER A 19 -5.33 3.79 3.62
CA SER A 19 -6.10 4.86 4.29
C SER A 19 -5.86 6.22 3.65
N ILE A 20 -4.61 6.52 3.31
CA ILE A 20 -4.30 7.79 2.63
C ILE A 20 -5.03 7.85 1.29
N ALA A 21 -4.98 6.76 0.52
CA ALA A 21 -5.58 6.73 -0.81
C ALA A 21 -7.10 6.82 -0.74
N LYS A 22 -7.73 6.19 0.26
CA LYS A 22 -9.19 6.28 0.42
C LYS A 22 -9.63 7.71 0.64
N GLN A 23 -8.85 8.49 1.37
CA GLN A 23 -9.20 9.88 1.60
C GLN A 23 -9.01 10.73 0.35
N LEU A 24 -7.93 10.48 -0.39
CA LEU A 24 -7.61 11.28 -1.57
C LEU A 24 -8.42 10.86 -2.81
N MET A 25 -8.82 9.61 -2.88
CA MET A 25 -9.52 9.06 -4.05
C MET A 25 -10.75 8.26 -3.61
N PRO A 26 -11.76 8.92 -3.02
CA PRO A 26 -12.89 8.20 -2.42
C PRO A 26 -13.78 7.46 -3.41
N ASP A 27 -13.66 7.76 -4.69
CA ASP A 27 -14.49 7.11 -5.72
C ASP A 27 -13.92 5.76 -6.17
N PHE A 28 -12.70 5.42 -5.78
CA PHE A 28 -12.07 4.15 -6.15
C PHE A 28 -12.25 3.13 -5.04
N GLU A 29 -12.30 1.86 -5.42
CA GLU A 29 -12.25 0.77 -4.45
C GLU A 29 -10.79 0.51 -4.10
N ILE A 30 -10.41 0.74 -2.84
CA ILE A 30 -9.01 0.65 -2.42
C ILE A 30 -8.90 -0.32 -1.26
N VAL A 31 -8.01 -1.30 -1.42
CA VAL A 31 -7.74 -2.30 -0.38
C VAL A 31 -6.22 -2.47 -0.26
N SER A 32 -5.79 -3.14 0.81
CA SER A 32 -4.38 -3.49 0.98
C SER A 32 -4.25 -4.97 1.33
N ARG A 33 -3.10 -5.56 0.98
CA ARG A 33 -2.83 -6.99 1.18
C ARG A 33 -1.35 -7.17 1.50
N GLY A 34 -1.02 -8.34 2.04
CA GLY A 34 0.36 -8.72 2.28
C GLY A 34 0.66 -10.05 1.62
N LEU A 35 1.85 -10.17 1.05
CA LEU A 35 2.25 -11.42 0.39
C LEU A 35 2.52 -12.52 1.40
N MET A 36 2.84 -12.17 2.64
CA MET A 36 3.09 -13.11 3.72
C MET A 36 2.29 -12.74 4.97
N ALA A 37 1.10 -12.16 4.76
CA ALA A 37 0.27 -11.69 5.86
C ALA A 37 -0.35 -12.85 6.63
N GLN A 38 -0.52 -12.66 7.94
CA GLN A 38 -1.30 -13.55 8.78
C GLN A 38 -2.70 -12.94 8.91
N GLU A 39 -3.71 -13.66 8.43
CA GLU A 39 -5.08 -13.15 8.40
C GLU A 39 -5.53 -12.66 9.76
N GLY A 40 -6.05 -11.45 9.80
CA GLY A 40 -6.60 -10.88 11.01
C GLY A 40 -5.58 -10.22 11.94
N GLN A 41 -4.29 -10.31 11.64
CA GLN A 41 -3.29 -9.66 12.49
C GLN A 41 -3.52 -8.16 12.51
N PRO A 42 -3.56 -7.51 13.69
CA PRO A 42 -3.80 -6.06 13.73
C PRO A 42 -2.66 -5.28 13.11
N ILE A 43 -2.96 -4.09 12.60
CA ILE A 43 -1.91 -3.24 12.06
C ILE A 43 -0.99 -2.80 13.22
N SER A 44 0.24 -2.41 12.87
CA SER A 44 1.22 -2.03 13.89
C SER A 44 0.72 -0.84 14.70
N SER A 45 1.14 -0.78 15.98
CA SER A 45 0.67 0.28 16.87
C SER A 45 1.06 1.68 16.38
N HIS A 46 2.25 1.80 15.80
CA HIS A 46 2.70 3.10 15.27
C HIS A 46 1.87 3.52 14.06
N SER A 47 1.56 2.58 13.17
CA SER A 47 0.70 2.88 12.03
C SER A 47 -0.70 3.28 12.47
N ARG A 48 -1.24 2.55 13.46
CA ARG A 48 -2.55 2.87 14.01
C ARG A 48 -2.57 4.27 14.63
N GLU A 49 -1.54 4.60 15.40
CA GLU A 49 -1.45 5.92 16.03
C GLU A 49 -1.39 7.04 14.98
N LEU A 50 -0.62 6.83 13.91
CA LEU A 50 -0.54 7.82 12.83
C LEU A 50 -1.90 8.04 12.18
N LEU A 51 -2.62 6.95 11.90
CA LEU A 51 -3.93 7.07 11.28
C LEU A 51 -4.91 7.79 12.21
N GLN A 52 -4.86 7.50 13.52
CA GLN A 52 -5.72 8.17 14.47
C GLN A 52 -5.41 9.67 14.55
N ARG A 53 -4.13 10.04 14.56
CA ARG A 53 -3.74 11.45 14.63
C ARG A 53 -4.16 12.24 13.40
N HIS A 54 -4.20 11.60 12.25
CA HIS A 54 -4.59 12.25 11.00
C HIS A 54 -6.06 12.05 10.68
N GLU A 55 -6.82 11.44 11.60
CA GLU A 55 -8.25 11.19 11.45
C GLU A 55 -8.57 10.41 10.19
N LEU A 56 -7.73 9.41 9.90
CA LEU A 56 -7.89 8.55 8.75
C LEU A 56 -8.49 7.20 9.17
N PRO A 57 -9.18 6.51 8.24
CA PRO A 57 -9.77 5.20 8.59
C PRO A 57 -8.70 4.19 8.96
N ILE A 58 -9.04 3.30 9.90
CA ILE A 58 -8.13 2.26 10.37
C ILE A 58 -8.57 0.94 9.75
N PRO A 59 -7.71 0.30 8.92
CA PRO A 59 -8.05 -1.00 8.34
C PRO A 59 -8.29 -2.06 9.41
N ASN A 60 -9.15 -3.02 9.11
CA ASN A 60 -9.60 -4.01 10.09
C ASN A 60 -8.53 -5.00 10.52
N GLY A 61 -7.58 -5.30 9.68
CA GLY A 61 -6.52 -6.25 9.97
C GLY A 61 -5.88 -6.75 8.71
N ALA A 62 -4.78 -7.49 8.88
CA ALA A 62 -4.00 -7.98 7.75
C ALA A 62 -4.79 -9.00 6.94
N GLN A 63 -4.62 -8.96 5.63
CA GLN A 63 -5.23 -9.91 4.70
C GLN A 63 -4.18 -10.40 3.71
N LEU A 64 -4.20 -11.68 3.43
CA LEU A 64 -3.26 -12.29 2.51
C LEU A 64 -3.66 -12.00 1.06
N PHE A 65 -2.68 -11.65 0.23
CA PHE A 65 -2.90 -11.45 -1.20
C PHE A 65 -3.30 -12.78 -1.85
N ASP A 66 -4.36 -12.76 -2.65
CA ASP A 66 -4.84 -13.99 -3.29
C ASP A 66 -5.11 -13.78 -4.78
N ALA A 67 -5.57 -14.84 -5.45
CA ALA A 67 -5.80 -14.81 -6.89
C ALA A 67 -6.83 -13.76 -7.31
N GLY A 68 -7.83 -13.51 -6.47
CA GLY A 68 -8.82 -12.47 -6.75
C GLY A 68 -8.19 -11.08 -6.76
N ASP A 69 -7.24 -10.85 -5.88
CA ASP A 69 -6.53 -9.57 -5.84
C ASP A 69 -5.68 -9.37 -7.09
N ALA A 70 -5.17 -10.46 -7.67
CA ALA A 70 -4.35 -10.39 -8.88
C ALA A 70 -5.15 -9.88 -10.08
N GLU A 71 -6.48 -9.90 -10.01
CA GLU A 71 -7.35 -9.41 -11.08
C GLU A 71 -7.72 -7.94 -10.93
N ALA A 72 -7.21 -7.26 -9.93
CA ALA A 72 -7.49 -5.84 -9.71
C ALA A 72 -7.04 -4.99 -10.90
N ASP A 73 -7.65 -3.83 -11.05
CA ASP A 73 -7.29 -2.91 -12.13
C ASP A 73 -5.86 -2.41 -12.02
N LEU A 74 -5.38 -2.24 -10.79
CA LEU A 74 -4.02 -1.75 -10.55
C LEU A 74 -3.52 -2.30 -9.22
N ILE A 75 -2.33 -2.89 -9.24
CA ILE A 75 -1.68 -3.38 -8.03
C ILE A 75 -0.40 -2.58 -7.85
N LEU A 76 -0.25 -1.98 -6.66
CA LEU A 76 0.91 -1.12 -6.37
C LEU A 76 1.64 -1.69 -5.16
N THR A 77 2.90 -2.07 -5.37
CA THR A 77 3.71 -2.68 -4.32
C THR A 77 4.65 -1.67 -3.68
N MET A 78 5.06 -1.97 -2.46
CA MET A 78 5.97 -1.07 -1.74
C MET A 78 7.40 -1.17 -2.25
N THR A 79 7.79 -2.32 -2.83
CA THR A 79 9.13 -2.52 -3.39
C THR A 79 9.05 -3.30 -4.70
N THR A 80 10.14 -3.25 -5.45
CA THR A 80 10.28 -4.04 -6.68
C THR A 80 10.26 -5.54 -6.38
N ALA A 81 10.81 -5.95 -5.25
CA ALA A 81 10.79 -7.37 -4.86
C ALA A 81 9.36 -7.89 -4.72
N HIS A 82 8.45 -7.11 -4.13
CA HIS A 82 7.04 -7.50 -4.03
C HIS A 82 6.42 -7.65 -5.43
N ARG A 83 6.73 -6.73 -6.33
CA ARG A 83 6.24 -6.82 -7.71
C ARG A 83 6.70 -8.10 -8.38
N GLN A 84 7.99 -8.41 -8.24
CA GLN A 84 8.56 -9.61 -8.84
C GLN A 84 7.91 -10.88 -8.29
N MET A 85 7.63 -10.91 -6.99
CA MET A 85 6.95 -12.05 -6.37
C MET A 85 5.55 -12.26 -6.95
N ILE A 86 4.80 -11.18 -7.13
CA ILE A 86 3.44 -11.29 -7.70
C ILE A 86 3.51 -11.79 -9.13
N GLN A 87 4.44 -11.28 -9.93
CA GLN A 87 4.61 -11.72 -11.31
C GLN A 87 5.02 -13.19 -11.38
N ALA A 88 5.86 -13.64 -10.46
CA ALA A 88 6.27 -15.04 -10.42
C ALA A 88 5.12 -15.96 -10.05
N MET A 89 4.22 -15.50 -9.17
CA MET A 89 3.10 -16.32 -8.69
C MET A 89 1.91 -16.32 -9.65
N TYR A 90 1.64 -15.21 -10.29
CA TYR A 90 0.40 -15.03 -11.08
C TYR A 90 0.63 -14.73 -12.55
N GLY A 91 1.87 -14.56 -12.97
CA GLY A 91 2.22 -14.36 -14.38
C GLY A 91 2.50 -12.91 -14.74
N PRO A 92 3.14 -12.69 -15.91
CA PRO A 92 3.56 -11.34 -16.32
C PRO A 92 2.40 -10.45 -16.78
N GLN A 93 1.22 -11.00 -16.99
CA GLN A 93 0.07 -10.23 -17.45
C GLN A 93 -0.60 -9.43 -16.34
N VAL A 94 -0.25 -9.68 -15.08
CA VAL A 94 -0.84 -8.98 -13.94
C VAL A 94 -0.44 -7.50 -13.98
N ASN A 95 -1.40 -6.62 -13.74
CA ASN A 95 -1.17 -5.17 -13.80
C ASN A 95 -0.56 -4.66 -12.50
N VAL A 96 0.72 -4.97 -12.30
CA VAL A 96 1.41 -4.68 -11.06
C VAL A 96 2.65 -3.82 -11.29
N TYR A 97 2.84 -2.83 -10.41
CA TYR A 97 3.98 -1.91 -10.46
C TYR A 97 4.44 -1.61 -9.04
N ALA A 98 5.72 -1.37 -8.85
CA ALA A 98 6.18 -0.77 -7.60
C ALA A 98 5.64 0.67 -7.56
N LEU A 99 5.14 1.10 -6.41
CA LEU A 99 4.52 2.42 -6.30
C LEU A 99 5.46 3.53 -6.73
N ASN A 100 6.73 3.47 -6.29
CA ASN A 100 7.69 4.51 -6.66
C ASN A 100 7.90 4.59 -8.16
N ASP A 101 7.99 3.45 -8.85
CA ASP A 101 8.14 3.44 -10.31
C ASP A 101 6.91 4.04 -10.99
N TYR A 102 5.74 3.70 -10.49
CA TYR A 102 4.51 4.15 -11.11
C TYR A 102 4.33 5.66 -11.03
N VAL A 103 4.85 6.28 -9.98
CA VAL A 103 4.76 7.73 -9.79
C VAL A 103 6.09 8.44 -10.09
N ASP A 104 7.01 7.75 -10.74
CA ASP A 104 8.27 8.32 -11.24
C ASP A 104 9.18 8.83 -10.12
N GLU A 105 9.27 8.07 -9.03
CA GLU A 105 10.24 8.33 -7.96
C GLU A 105 11.30 7.24 -7.92
N ASP A 106 12.52 7.63 -7.57
CA ASP A 106 13.68 6.73 -7.65
C ASP A 106 13.72 5.69 -6.54
N LEU A 107 13.20 6.01 -5.36
CA LEU A 107 13.38 5.15 -4.18
C LEU A 107 12.09 4.47 -3.78
N PRO A 108 12.16 3.18 -3.41
CA PRO A 108 10.97 2.47 -2.93
C PRO A 108 10.53 3.00 -1.58
N VAL A 109 9.35 2.56 -1.14
CA VAL A 109 8.84 2.91 0.18
C VAL A 109 9.68 2.21 1.24
N ASP A 110 10.22 2.98 2.18
CA ASP A 110 11.05 2.45 3.24
C ASP A 110 10.26 1.51 4.15
N ASP A 111 10.94 0.51 4.73
CA ASP A 111 10.31 -0.44 5.63
C ASP A 111 10.52 0.02 7.07
N PRO A 112 9.47 0.46 7.78
CA PRO A 112 9.62 0.95 9.14
C PRO A 112 9.59 -0.15 10.20
N TYR A 113 9.43 -1.41 9.79
CA TYR A 113 9.27 -2.53 10.72
C TYR A 113 10.41 -2.55 11.74
N GLY A 114 10.04 -2.61 13.03
CA GLY A 114 11.02 -2.60 14.10
C GLY A 114 11.55 -1.22 14.44
N GLY A 115 11.15 -0.18 13.71
CA GLY A 115 11.60 1.18 13.96
C GLY A 115 10.75 1.89 15.00
N GLN A 116 11.12 3.13 15.27
CA GLN A 116 10.40 3.95 16.22
C GLN A 116 9.28 4.72 15.51
N TYR A 117 8.48 5.43 16.30
CA TYR A 117 7.36 6.19 15.76
C TYR A 117 7.80 7.16 14.65
N GLU A 118 8.94 7.83 14.86
CA GLU A 118 9.46 8.79 13.87
C GLU A 118 9.75 8.13 12.52
N THR A 119 10.20 6.87 12.53
CA THR A 119 10.44 6.13 11.30
C THR A 119 9.12 5.92 10.55
N TYR A 120 8.06 5.58 11.29
CA TYR A 120 6.73 5.41 10.69
C TYR A 120 6.19 6.74 10.16
N GLU A 121 6.45 7.85 10.87
CA GLU A 121 6.06 9.18 10.37
C GLU A 121 6.71 9.50 9.04
N GLN A 122 8.00 9.18 8.90
CA GLN A 122 8.71 9.42 7.65
C GLN A 122 8.11 8.62 6.49
N VAL A 123 7.74 7.37 6.77
CA VAL A 123 7.08 6.52 5.78
C VAL A 123 5.70 7.08 5.43
N PHE A 124 4.96 7.55 6.43
CA PHE A 124 3.65 8.15 6.21
C PHE A 124 3.75 9.37 5.29
N GLU A 125 4.75 10.24 5.53
CA GLU A 125 4.96 11.41 4.69
C GLU A 125 5.38 11.01 3.27
N GLN A 126 6.24 10.00 3.16
CA GLN A 126 6.66 9.48 1.87
C GLN A 126 5.46 8.95 1.08
N LEU A 127 4.62 8.16 1.74
CA LEU A 127 3.42 7.61 1.10
C LEU A 127 2.43 8.71 0.72
N THR A 128 2.25 9.71 1.58
CA THR A 128 1.34 10.81 1.27
C THR A 128 1.78 11.54 0.01
N ARG A 129 3.08 11.81 -0.13
CA ARG A 129 3.62 12.45 -1.32
C ARG A 129 3.41 11.59 -2.56
N MET A 130 3.72 10.30 -2.45
CA MET A 130 3.61 9.38 -3.59
C MET A 130 2.16 9.20 -4.02
N ILE A 131 1.25 9.08 -3.05
CA ILE A 131 -0.16 8.85 -3.36
C ILE A 131 -0.81 10.13 -3.91
N ASP A 132 -0.33 11.30 -3.50
CA ASP A 132 -0.77 12.53 -4.12
C ASP A 132 -0.39 12.57 -5.60
N LYS A 133 0.83 12.13 -5.94
CA LYS A 133 1.24 11.98 -7.34
C LYS A 133 0.39 10.94 -8.06
N LEU A 134 0.08 9.85 -7.38
CA LEU A 134 -0.77 8.80 -7.94
C LEU A 134 -2.16 9.35 -8.29
N LYS A 135 -2.73 10.14 -7.37
CA LYS A 135 -4.03 10.77 -7.62
C LYS A 135 -3.98 11.64 -8.86
N SER A 136 -2.95 12.46 -9.00
CA SER A 136 -2.78 13.31 -10.17
C SER A 136 -2.74 12.49 -11.46
N LYS A 137 -2.08 11.34 -11.41
CA LYS A 137 -1.93 10.49 -12.57
C LYS A 137 -3.23 9.78 -12.94
N LEU A 138 -4.03 9.39 -11.97
CA LEU A 138 -5.25 8.61 -12.20
C LEU A 138 -6.50 9.46 -12.37
N VAL A 139 -6.54 10.64 -11.80
CA VAL A 139 -7.75 11.45 -11.73
C VAL A 139 -7.72 12.67 -12.63
N THR A 140 -6.61 12.93 -13.27
CA THR A 140 -6.49 14.06 -14.15
C THR A 140 -7.18 13.81 -15.44
N GLU A 141 -8.00 13.82 -15.78
CA GLU A 141 -8.47 13.74 -17.00
C GLU A 141 -9.50 14.00 -17.24
#